data_e090e3ff0844730833764d8941c875be
#
_entry.id   e090e3ff0844730833764d8941c875be
#
_cell.length_a   1.000
_cell.length_b   1.000
_cell.length_c   1.000
_cell.angle_alpha   90.00
_cell.angle_beta   90.00
_cell.angle_gamma   90.00
#
_symmetry.space_group_name_H-M   'P 1'
#
loop_
_entity.id
_entity.type
_entity.pdbx_description
1 polymer ?
#
loop_
_entity_poly.entity_id
_entity_poly.type
_entity_poly.pdbx_seq_one_letter_code
_entity_poly.pdbx_strand_id
1 'polypeptide(L)'
;MSTNISGEKRQDLLSKIAEIKSFIEQNTNDKNASQLLGYLGELSREVNGKKYGLVFEEHREKIDETLEQYAPVFTEEKDLFIDNGGELNFLLEGDNLASLKLLEKTHRGKIDVIYIDPPYNTGIKSSDGGFKYDDCFVEPEDSFKHSKWLSFMKSRLEVAKKLLNNNGFILLSIDDREQAPLKMLCDEILGASNFINQFIWKRNSSGKTEKDKYTVNTEYVLLYAKSKNYILNNVYKPLAESSIKLYKFDDNDGRGKYATVSLQKPADPGPETSYDYIDNMGKVWKCPPKGWRMIFDKIKQLENDNRLVFGNTLRVKDYWNERESEGKRIDTLWTDIAENTVGSSELEDILNIPNLFNNPKPTELISRCIKISGNKFATILDFFAGSGTTGHAVLKLNSEDGGHRKFILCTNNENSICRDITYQRLKTVITGKRKDGSNYSDALPGSLKYFKTGFIPISEKMYYEYADELLLHVRELVELENAVNFDKDKTVAIVLDDDELEEFIAAVVSAGSTSAKVLYVGHDVLLSSRQEQILKARNISVNVIPDYYYRDLAL
;
A
#
# COMPACT_ATOMS: atom_id res chain seq x y z
N MET A 1 -28.09 -26.48 -20.73
CA MET A 1 -26.69 -26.00 -20.74
C MET A 1 -26.57 -24.95 -21.81
N SER A 2 -26.04 -23.79 -21.52
CA SER A 2 -25.82 -22.75 -22.55
C SER A 2 -24.67 -23.15 -23.45
N THR A 3 -24.89 -23.07 -24.77
CA THR A 3 -23.85 -23.39 -25.77
C THR A 3 -22.76 -22.33 -25.76
N ASN A 4 -21.50 -22.74 -25.59
CA ASN A 4 -20.37 -21.81 -25.63
C ASN A 4 -19.93 -21.51 -27.05
N ILE A 5 -20.60 -20.55 -27.72
CA ILE A 5 -20.36 -20.13 -29.12
C ILE A 5 -18.90 -19.71 -29.33
N SER A 6 -18.27 -19.04 -28.36
CA SER A 6 -16.86 -18.66 -28.43
C SER A 6 -15.92 -19.88 -28.38
N GLY A 7 -16.31 -20.89 -27.59
CA GLY A 7 -15.60 -22.18 -27.53
C GLY A 7 -15.65 -22.92 -28.85
N GLU A 8 -16.82 -22.97 -29.52
CA GLU A 8 -16.98 -23.61 -30.83
C GLU A 8 -16.15 -22.90 -31.93
N LYS A 9 -16.19 -21.56 -31.99
CA LYS A 9 -15.34 -20.78 -32.91
C LYS A 9 -13.85 -21.00 -32.67
N ARG A 10 -13.43 -21.14 -31.44
CA ARG A 10 -12.03 -21.43 -31.07
C ARG A 10 -11.61 -22.81 -31.54
N GLN A 11 -12.45 -23.81 -31.34
CA GLN A 11 -12.19 -25.18 -31.81
C GLN A 11 -12.08 -25.24 -33.32
N ASP A 12 -12.94 -24.53 -34.06
CA ASP A 12 -12.88 -24.42 -35.53
C ASP A 12 -11.56 -23.79 -35.98
N LEU A 13 -11.12 -22.68 -35.36
CA LEU A 13 -9.84 -22.05 -35.67
C LEU A 13 -8.64 -22.96 -35.37
N LEU A 14 -8.65 -23.66 -34.24
CA LEU A 14 -7.59 -24.61 -33.87
C LEU A 14 -7.53 -25.79 -34.85
N SER A 15 -8.70 -26.28 -35.30
CA SER A 15 -8.77 -27.33 -36.34
C SER A 15 -8.12 -26.86 -37.65
N LYS A 16 -8.44 -25.65 -38.11
CA LYS A 16 -7.82 -25.05 -39.30
C LYS A 16 -6.32 -24.87 -39.17
N ILE A 17 -5.84 -24.43 -37.99
CA ILE A 17 -4.39 -24.32 -37.69
C ILE A 17 -3.74 -25.70 -37.77
N ALA A 18 -4.38 -26.74 -37.21
CA ALA A 18 -3.87 -28.11 -37.26
C ALA A 18 -3.80 -28.67 -38.67
N GLU A 19 -4.80 -28.39 -39.49
CA GLU A 19 -4.80 -28.78 -40.92
C GLU A 19 -3.65 -28.12 -41.69
N ILE A 20 -3.41 -26.80 -41.50
CA ILE A 20 -2.30 -26.09 -42.15
C ILE A 20 -0.95 -26.63 -41.65
N LYS A 21 -0.79 -26.95 -40.36
CA LYS A 21 0.42 -27.59 -39.81
C LYS A 21 0.69 -28.92 -40.49
N SER A 22 -0.32 -29.79 -40.56
CA SER A 22 -0.22 -31.09 -41.21
C SER A 22 0.15 -30.98 -42.71
N PHE A 23 -0.43 -30.01 -43.43
CA PHE A 23 -0.09 -29.73 -44.82
C PHE A 23 1.39 -29.31 -44.98
N ILE A 24 1.90 -28.43 -44.12
CA ILE A 24 3.30 -27.99 -44.14
C ILE A 24 4.25 -29.13 -43.79
N GLU A 25 3.93 -29.97 -42.79
CA GLU A 25 4.71 -31.14 -42.42
C GLU A 25 4.81 -32.20 -43.49
N GLN A 26 3.77 -32.36 -44.33
CA GLN A 26 3.75 -33.28 -45.47
C GLN A 26 4.53 -32.73 -46.68
N ASN A 27 4.76 -31.43 -46.77
CA ASN A 27 5.44 -30.75 -47.87
C ASN A 27 6.78 -30.14 -47.43
N THR A 28 7.64 -30.93 -46.82
CA THR A 28 8.89 -30.52 -46.14
C THR A 28 10.00 -29.96 -46.99
N ASN A 29 9.84 -29.82 -48.31
CA ASN A 29 10.87 -29.32 -49.22
C ASN A 29 11.02 -27.78 -49.26
N ASP A 30 10.23 -27.05 -48.45
CA ASP A 30 10.34 -25.58 -48.35
C ASP A 30 11.28 -25.18 -47.24
N LYS A 31 12.29 -24.33 -47.56
CA LYS A 31 13.24 -23.78 -46.60
C LYS A 31 12.58 -22.99 -45.45
N ASN A 32 11.35 -22.53 -45.66
CA ASN A 32 10.59 -21.74 -44.68
C ASN A 32 9.63 -22.58 -43.82
N ALA A 33 9.54 -23.91 -44.06
CA ALA A 33 8.57 -24.76 -43.36
C ALA A 33 8.70 -24.68 -41.84
N SER A 34 9.93 -24.71 -41.30
CA SER A 34 10.16 -24.60 -39.85
C SER A 34 9.73 -23.26 -39.27
N GLN A 35 9.90 -22.18 -40.02
CA GLN A 35 9.48 -20.84 -39.60
C GLN A 35 7.95 -20.70 -39.59
N LEU A 36 7.30 -21.22 -40.65
CA LEU A 36 5.84 -21.24 -40.73
C LEU A 36 5.19 -22.10 -39.65
N LEU A 37 5.79 -23.24 -39.30
CA LEU A 37 5.35 -24.07 -38.16
C LEU A 37 5.51 -23.34 -36.83
N GLY A 38 6.58 -22.53 -36.67
CA GLY A 38 6.77 -21.63 -35.53
C GLY A 38 5.62 -20.62 -35.41
N TYR A 39 5.31 -19.88 -36.48
CA TYR A 39 4.22 -18.91 -36.48
C TYR A 39 2.85 -19.55 -36.22
N LEU A 40 2.59 -20.73 -36.76
CA LEU A 40 1.35 -21.48 -36.48
C LEU A 40 1.30 -21.96 -35.01
N GLY A 41 2.46 -22.22 -34.42
CA GLY A 41 2.57 -22.52 -33.00
C GLY A 41 2.20 -21.34 -32.11
N GLU A 42 2.64 -20.14 -32.48
CA GLU A 42 2.30 -18.87 -31.81
C GLU A 42 0.81 -18.56 -31.97
N LEU A 43 0.28 -18.60 -33.21
CA LEU A 43 -1.15 -18.42 -33.49
C LEU A 43 -2.03 -19.41 -32.69
N SER A 44 -1.61 -20.68 -32.60
CA SER A 44 -2.32 -21.68 -31.80
C SER A 44 -2.35 -21.33 -30.29
N ARG A 45 -1.24 -20.78 -29.77
CA ARG A 45 -1.18 -20.32 -28.37
C ARG A 45 -2.10 -19.11 -28.16
N GLU A 46 -2.08 -18.13 -29.06
CA GLU A 46 -2.96 -16.96 -29.00
C GLU A 46 -4.45 -17.33 -29.10
N VAL A 47 -4.81 -18.21 -30.03
CA VAL A 47 -6.19 -18.70 -30.17
C VAL A 47 -6.65 -19.48 -28.95
N ASN A 48 -5.74 -20.27 -28.33
CA ASN A 48 -6.02 -21.07 -27.14
C ASN A 48 -5.91 -20.27 -25.83
N GLY A 49 -5.34 -19.06 -25.90
CA GLY A 49 -5.21 -18.17 -24.77
C GLY A 49 -6.55 -17.95 -24.05
N LYS A 50 -6.52 -17.83 -22.73
CA LYS A 50 -7.71 -17.59 -21.91
C LYS A 50 -8.40 -16.29 -22.35
N LYS A 51 -9.55 -16.40 -23.02
CA LYS A 51 -10.44 -15.25 -23.35
C LYS A 51 -11.49 -15.06 -22.26
N TYR A 52 -11.03 -15.07 -21.02
CA TYR A 52 -11.86 -15.02 -19.84
C TYR A 52 -11.22 -14.02 -18.87
N GLY A 53 -11.95 -12.98 -18.54
CA GLY A 53 -11.44 -11.88 -17.74
C GLY A 53 -11.27 -10.58 -18.52
N LEU A 54 -10.41 -9.70 -18.04
CA LEU A 54 -10.12 -8.42 -18.68
C LEU A 54 -9.19 -8.63 -19.88
N VAL A 55 -9.64 -8.23 -21.06
CA VAL A 55 -8.85 -8.26 -22.31
C VAL A 55 -8.69 -6.83 -22.80
N PHE A 56 -7.47 -6.37 -22.98
CA PHE A 56 -7.12 -5.05 -23.51
C PHE A 56 -5.83 -5.15 -24.31
N GLU A 57 -5.60 -4.19 -25.20
CA GLU A 57 -4.33 -4.09 -25.93
C GLU A 57 -3.23 -3.58 -25.01
N GLU A 58 -2.14 -4.33 -24.89
CA GLU A 58 -0.99 -3.93 -24.09
C GLU A 58 -0.15 -2.90 -24.85
N HIS A 59 0.22 -1.82 -24.19
CA HIS A 59 1.04 -0.75 -24.69
C HIS A 59 2.32 -0.63 -23.88
N ARG A 60 3.44 -0.38 -24.54
CA ARG A 60 4.72 -0.10 -23.90
C ARG A 60 4.82 1.37 -23.52
N GLU A 61 5.42 1.64 -22.37
CA GLU A 61 5.82 2.97 -21.95
C GLU A 61 7.29 3.23 -22.33
N LYS A 62 7.68 4.50 -22.35
CA LYS A 62 9.08 4.88 -22.56
C LYS A 62 10.01 4.29 -21.48
N ILE A 63 9.53 4.13 -20.27
CA ILE A 63 10.30 3.51 -19.19
C ILE A 63 10.60 2.04 -19.46
N ASP A 64 9.70 1.29 -20.11
CA ASP A 64 9.95 -0.11 -20.48
C ASP A 64 11.13 -0.21 -21.45
N GLU A 65 11.20 0.69 -22.44
CA GLU A 65 12.35 0.78 -23.38
C GLU A 65 13.64 1.17 -22.65
N THR A 66 13.55 2.04 -21.66
CA THR A 66 14.69 2.45 -20.86
C THR A 66 15.22 1.28 -20.04
N LEU A 67 14.34 0.50 -19.40
CA LEU A 67 14.70 -0.64 -18.57
C LEU A 67 15.23 -1.84 -19.37
N GLU A 68 15.02 -1.90 -20.69
CA GLU A 68 15.66 -2.88 -21.56
C GLU A 68 17.15 -2.56 -21.82
N GLN A 69 17.54 -1.29 -21.74
CA GLN A 69 18.88 -0.81 -22.08
C GLN A 69 19.69 -0.34 -20.86
N TYR A 70 19.01 -0.03 -19.77
CA TYR A 70 19.63 0.54 -18.57
C TYR A 70 19.11 -0.14 -17.30
N ALA A 71 20.01 -0.42 -16.38
CA ALA A 71 19.65 -0.84 -15.03
C ALA A 71 19.36 0.37 -14.14
N PRO A 72 18.26 0.38 -13.40
CA PRO A 72 18.00 1.43 -12.43
C PRO A 72 18.92 1.27 -11.21
N VAL A 73 19.29 2.42 -10.61
CA VAL A 73 20.08 2.51 -9.37
C VAL A 73 19.54 3.61 -8.49
N PHE A 74 19.80 3.55 -7.18
CA PHE A 74 19.58 4.66 -6.27
C PHE A 74 20.89 5.40 -5.98
N THR A 75 20.79 6.71 -5.82
CA THR A 75 21.87 7.59 -5.34
C THR A 75 21.32 8.46 -4.23
N GLU A 76 21.98 8.52 -3.08
CA GLU A 76 21.58 9.34 -1.96
C GLU A 76 21.88 10.83 -2.21
N GLU A 77 20.90 11.69 -1.97
CA GLU A 77 21.05 13.15 -1.90
C GLU A 77 21.30 13.54 -0.43
N LYS A 78 22.56 13.42 0.01
CA LYS A 78 22.98 13.57 1.42
C LYS A 78 22.56 14.91 2.04
N ASP A 79 22.55 15.99 1.28
CA ASP A 79 22.15 17.33 1.72
C ASP A 79 20.65 17.44 2.05
N LEU A 80 19.85 16.48 1.60
CA LEU A 80 18.42 16.40 1.86
C LEU A 80 18.07 15.44 3.01
N PHE A 81 19.06 14.86 3.69
CA PHE A 81 18.82 14.02 4.86
C PHE A 81 18.25 14.84 6.01
N ILE A 82 17.19 14.31 6.65
CA ILE A 82 16.56 14.91 7.82
C ILE A 82 16.68 13.92 8.98
N ASP A 83 17.16 14.40 10.12
CA ASP A 83 17.28 13.63 11.34
C ASP A 83 16.55 14.35 12.48
N ASN A 84 15.45 13.75 12.93
CA ASN A 84 14.70 14.21 14.10
C ASN A 84 14.31 13.04 15.01
N GLY A 85 15.17 12.01 15.06
CA GLY A 85 14.88 10.77 15.79
C GLY A 85 13.76 9.96 15.15
N GLY A 86 13.22 8.99 15.88
CA GLY A 86 12.17 8.10 15.38
C GLY A 86 12.65 7.16 14.28
N GLU A 87 11.71 6.66 13.48
CA GLU A 87 11.98 5.68 12.42
C GLU A 87 12.62 6.33 11.19
N LEU A 88 13.56 5.60 10.57
CA LEU A 88 14.15 6.01 9.29
C LEU A 88 13.20 5.67 8.15
N ASN A 89 12.86 6.68 7.37
CA ASN A 89 11.95 6.62 6.23
C ASN A 89 12.66 7.03 4.95
N PHE A 90 12.06 6.72 3.79
CA PHE A 90 12.67 6.96 2.50
C PHE A 90 11.73 7.68 1.54
N LEU A 91 12.30 8.68 0.84
CA LEU A 91 11.67 9.35 -0.30
C LEU A 91 12.51 9.07 -1.55
N LEU A 92 11.90 8.46 -2.56
CA LEU A 92 12.51 8.03 -3.81
C LEU A 92 12.03 8.95 -4.93
N GLU A 93 12.92 9.80 -5.46
CA GLU A 93 12.68 10.66 -6.61
C GLU A 93 12.95 9.89 -7.89
N GLY A 94 11.95 9.71 -8.74
CA GLY A 94 12.13 9.11 -10.07
C GLY A 94 10.88 8.43 -10.59
N ASP A 95 11.03 7.72 -11.71
CA ASP A 95 9.96 6.89 -12.22
C ASP A 95 9.62 5.77 -11.24
N ASN A 96 8.32 5.58 -11.00
CA ASN A 96 7.87 4.63 -9.99
C ASN A 96 8.06 3.16 -10.41
N LEU A 97 8.00 2.81 -11.71
CA LEU A 97 8.26 1.45 -12.16
C LEU A 97 9.74 1.09 -11.97
N ALA A 98 10.66 2.02 -12.30
CA ALA A 98 12.08 1.84 -12.04
C ALA A 98 12.38 1.69 -10.53
N SER A 99 11.79 2.54 -9.71
CA SER A 99 11.90 2.47 -8.24
C SER A 99 11.32 1.16 -7.69
N LEU A 100 10.17 0.70 -8.19
CA LEU A 100 9.55 -0.58 -7.81
C LEU A 100 10.43 -1.78 -8.17
N LYS A 101 11.13 -1.75 -9.32
CA LYS A 101 12.09 -2.80 -9.71
C LYS A 101 13.26 -2.89 -8.72
N LEU A 102 13.78 -1.76 -8.26
CA LEU A 102 14.81 -1.73 -7.20
C LEU A 102 14.26 -2.22 -5.85
N LEU A 103 13.05 -1.79 -5.49
CA LEU A 103 12.38 -2.28 -4.29
C LEU A 103 12.09 -3.80 -4.35
N GLU A 104 11.87 -4.37 -5.53
CA GLU A 104 11.72 -5.83 -5.67
C GLU A 104 12.97 -6.57 -5.21
N LYS A 105 14.17 -6.02 -5.40
CA LYS A 105 15.43 -6.60 -4.90
C LYS A 105 15.46 -6.61 -3.36
N THR A 106 15.04 -5.53 -2.72
CA THR A 106 15.22 -5.30 -1.27
C THR A 106 14.00 -5.66 -0.42
N HIS A 107 12.79 -5.45 -0.94
CA HIS A 107 11.54 -5.49 -0.16
C HIS A 107 10.54 -6.57 -0.61
N ARG A 108 10.98 -7.57 -1.36
CA ARG A 108 10.10 -8.67 -1.78
C ARG A 108 9.49 -9.37 -0.56
N GLY A 109 8.16 -9.34 -0.45
CA GLY A 109 7.41 -9.94 0.65
C GLY A 109 7.55 -9.23 2.00
N LYS A 110 8.02 -7.97 2.05
CA LYS A 110 8.27 -7.22 3.28
C LYS A 110 7.32 -6.05 3.53
N ILE A 111 6.54 -5.64 2.54
CA ILE A 111 5.61 -4.50 2.66
C ILE A 111 4.30 -4.96 3.29
N ASP A 112 3.89 -4.29 4.36
CA ASP A 112 2.63 -4.58 5.07
C ASP A 112 1.43 -3.90 4.45
N VAL A 113 1.58 -2.64 4.05
CA VAL A 113 0.50 -1.84 3.47
C VAL A 113 1.01 -1.09 2.26
N ILE A 114 0.32 -1.24 1.15
CA ILE A 114 0.49 -0.37 -0.01
C ILE A 114 -0.76 0.53 -0.09
N TYR A 115 -0.55 1.84 -0.11
CA TYR A 115 -1.59 2.79 -0.48
C TYR A 115 -1.15 3.52 -1.74
N ILE A 116 -2.04 3.66 -2.72
CA ILE A 116 -1.76 4.42 -3.93
C ILE A 116 -2.95 5.28 -4.37
N ASP A 117 -2.61 6.42 -4.93
CA ASP A 117 -3.51 7.38 -5.57
C ASP A 117 -3.00 7.62 -7.01
N PRO A 118 -3.24 6.68 -7.95
CA PRO A 118 -2.73 6.78 -9.32
C PRO A 118 -3.42 7.89 -10.09
N PRO A 119 -2.89 8.35 -11.24
CA PRO A 119 -3.58 9.29 -12.11
C PRO A 119 -4.93 8.70 -12.57
N TYR A 120 -6.01 9.50 -12.50
CA TYR A 120 -7.38 9.05 -12.79
C TYR A 120 -7.76 9.10 -14.27
N ASN A 121 -6.78 9.36 -15.15
CA ASN A 121 -6.99 9.46 -16.60
C ASN A 121 -8.04 10.52 -16.96
N THR A 122 -7.97 11.69 -16.29
CA THR A 122 -8.97 12.76 -16.40
C THR A 122 -8.96 13.48 -17.75
N GLY A 123 -7.87 13.37 -18.49
CA GLY A 123 -7.64 14.11 -19.73
C GLY A 123 -7.21 15.56 -19.55
N ILE A 124 -6.95 16.00 -18.32
CA ILE A 124 -6.50 17.37 -18.00
C ILE A 124 -4.97 17.39 -17.95
N LYS A 125 -4.34 18.16 -18.83
CA LYS A 125 -2.87 18.28 -18.90
C LYS A 125 -2.33 19.25 -17.86
N SER A 126 -1.10 19.02 -17.40
CA SER A 126 -0.37 19.95 -16.54
C SER A 126 -0.12 21.31 -17.21
N SER A 127 -0.09 21.35 -18.56
CA SER A 127 0.06 22.58 -19.36
C SER A 127 -1.16 23.51 -19.34
N ASP A 128 -2.35 22.99 -18.99
CA ASP A 128 -3.62 23.75 -19.11
C ASP A 128 -3.95 24.63 -17.90
N GLY A 129 -2.92 25.04 -17.17
CA GLY A 129 -3.03 26.14 -16.22
C GLY A 129 -3.30 25.74 -14.77
N GLY A 130 -2.54 24.84 -14.20
CA GLY A 130 -2.56 24.69 -12.76
C GLY A 130 -2.27 23.32 -12.18
N PHE A 131 -2.13 22.28 -12.99
CA PHE A 131 -1.76 20.96 -12.47
C PHE A 131 -0.23 20.81 -12.47
N LYS A 132 0.36 20.60 -11.29
CA LYS A 132 1.78 20.23 -11.18
C LYS A 132 2.01 18.74 -11.48
N TYR A 133 0.96 17.95 -11.48
CA TYR A 133 0.98 16.53 -11.80
C TYR A 133 0.16 16.29 -13.06
N ASP A 134 0.72 15.56 -14.03
CA ASP A 134 -0.01 15.21 -15.25
C ASP A 134 -0.97 14.06 -14.96
N ASP A 135 -2.24 14.42 -14.72
CA ASP A 135 -3.33 13.46 -14.51
C ASP A 135 -3.90 12.94 -15.84
N CYS A 136 -3.37 13.49 -16.95
CA CYS A 136 -3.66 13.03 -18.31
C CYS A 136 -2.57 12.06 -18.75
N PHE A 137 -2.70 10.80 -18.38
CA PHE A 137 -1.80 9.75 -18.84
C PHE A 137 -1.91 9.53 -20.37
N VAL A 138 -3.10 9.75 -20.92
CA VAL A 138 -3.39 9.58 -22.36
C VAL A 138 -4.28 10.72 -22.86
N GLU A 139 -4.10 11.13 -24.13
CA GLU A 139 -4.95 12.13 -24.77
C GLU A 139 -6.43 11.74 -24.66
N PRO A 140 -7.35 12.71 -24.35
CA PRO A 140 -8.77 12.42 -24.16
C PRO A 140 -9.45 11.75 -25.36
N GLU A 141 -9.00 12.10 -26.57
CA GLU A 141 -9.51 11.58 -27.86
C GLU A 141 -8.88 10.25 -28.27
N ASP A 142 -7.93 9.72 -27.51
CA ASP A 142 -7.26 8.46 -27.82
C ASP A 142 -8.23 7.29 -27.63
N SER A 143 -8.47 6.53 -28.68
CA SER A 143 -9.35 5.36 -28.67
C SER A 143 -8.86 4.25 -27.73
N PHE A 144 -7.58 4.23 -27.40
CA PHE A 144 -6.92 3.24 -26.53
C PHE A 144 -6.60 3.77 -25.14
N LYS A 145 -7.16 4.89 -24.73
CA LYS A 145 -6.82 5.55 -23.45
C LYS A 145 -6.95 4.61 -22.24
N HIS A 146 -7.99 3.80 -22.18
CA HIS A 146 -8.18 2.82 -21.10
C HIS A 146 -7.15 1.69 -21.18
N SER A 147 -6.84 1.18 -22.37
CA SER A 147 -5.85 0.11 -22.58
C SER A 147 -4.44 0.58 -22.21
N LYS A 148 -4.07 1.81 -22.58
CA LYS A 148 -2.78 2.42 -22.18
C LYS A 148 -2.68 2.60 -20.67
N TRP A 149 -3.74 3.13 -20.05
CA TRP A 149 -3.79 3.29 -18.59
C TRP A 149 -3.75 1.94 -17.87
N LEU A 150 -4.43 0.92 -18.38
CA LEU A 150 -4.38 -0.43 -17.83
C LEU A 150 -2.99 -1.06 -17.95
N SER A 151 -2.29 -0.84 -19.08
CA SER A 151 -0.91 -1.30 -19.25
C SER A 151 0.03 -0.66 -18.25
N PHE A 152 -0.09 0.67 -18.07
CA PHE A 152 0.64 1.44 -17.05
C PHE A 152 0.41 0.92 -15.63
N MET A 153 -0.83 0.63 -15.27
CA MET A 153 -1.16 0.10 -13.94
C MET A 153 -0.75 -1.36 -13.78
N LYS A 154 -0.85 -2.18 -14.83
CA LYS A 154 -0.53 -3.61 -14.80
C LYS A 154 0.92 -3.84 -14.37
N SER A 155 1.88 -3.23 -15.06
CA SER A 155 3.31 -3.39 -14.78
C SER A 155 3.66 -3.06 -13.33
N ARG A 156 3.07 -2.00 -12.79
CA ARG A 156 3.29 -1.55 -11.41
C ARG A 156 2.62 -2.46 -10.37
N LEU A 157 1.39 -2.88 -10.62
CA LEU A 157 0.65 -3.77 -9.71
C LEU A 157 1.24 -5.18 -9.64
N GLU A 158 1.80 -5.70 -10.75
CA GLU A 158 2.51 -6.98 -10.76
C GLU A 158 3.74 -6.97 -9.83
N VAL A 159 4.52 -5.88 -9.85
CA VAL A 159 5.64 -5.72 -8.91
C VAL A 159 5.13 -5.47 -7.50
N ALA A 160 4.16 -4.59 -7.31
CA ALA A 160 3.57 -4.29 -6.01
C ALA A 160 3.06 -5.57 -5.30
N LYS A 161 2.43 -6.48 -6.05
CA LYS A 161 2.02 -7.80 -5.54
C LYS A 161 3.20 -8.60 -4.98
N LYS A 162 4.38 -8.55 -5.59
CA LYS A 162 5.57 -9.26 -5.12
C LYS A 162 6.14 -8.64 -3.86
N LEU A 163 6.02 -7.32 -3.70
CA LEU A 163 6.49 -6.58 -2.52
C LEU A 163 5.65 -6.85 -1.28
N LEU A 164 4.33 -7.05 -1.43
CA LEU A 164 3.44 -7.33 -0.30
C LEU A 164 3.82 -8.62 0.43
N ASN A 165 3.86 -8.56 1.76
CA ASN A 165 3.95 -9.75 2.60
C ASN A 165 2.64 -10.56 2.57
N ASN A 166 2.65 -11.78 3.08
CA ASN A 166 1.50 -12.68 2.99
C ASN A 166 0.23 -12.18 3.72
N ASN A 167 0.39 -11.31 4.70
CA ASN A 167 -0.71 -10.71 5.46
C ASN A 167 -1.02 -9.28 5.01
N GLY A 168 -0.29 -8.78 4.01
CA GLY A 168 -0.32 -7.39 3.57
C GLY A 168 -1.57 -7.02 2.78
N PHE A 169 -1.81 -5.72 2.72
CA PHE A 169 -2.93 -5.09 2.03
C PHE A 169 -2.47 -4.10 0.99
N ILE A 170 -3.27 -3.97 -0.07
CA ILE A 170 -3.18 -2.84 -0.99
C ILE A 170 -4.51 -2.10 -1.03
N LEU A 171 -4.42 -0.77 -0.92
CA LEU A 171 -5.55 0.16 -1.01
C LEU A 171 -5.30 1.09 -2.19
N LEU A 172 -6.30 1.22 -3.06
CA LEU A 172 -6.18 1.99 -4.30
C LEU A 172 -7.32 3.01 -4.37
N SER A 173 -6.97 4.30 -4.34
CA SER A 173 -7.93 5.38 -4.60
C SER A 173 -8.17 5.50 -6.09
N ILE A 174 -9.42 5.74 -6.49
CA ILE A 174 -9.82 5.90 -7.90
C ILE A 174 -11.17 6.60 -8.00
N ASP A 175 -11.44 7.29 -9.11
CA ASP A 175 -12.75 7.83 -9.43
C ASP A 175 -13.54 6.96 -10.43
N ASP A 176 -14.73 7.43 -10.82
CA ASP A 176 -15.65 6.72 -11.71
C ASP A 176 -15.07 6.35 -13.07
N ARG A 177 -14.02 7.05 -13.55
CA ARG A 177 -13.49 6.88 -14.92
C ARG A 177 -12.81 5.54 -15.09
N GLU A 178 -11.97 5.17 -14.12
CA GLU A 178 -11.15 3.95 -14.19
C GLU A 178 -11.44 2.94 -13.07
N GLN A 179 -12.49 3.17 -12.24
CA GLN A 179 -12.84 2.27 -11.14
C GLN A 179 -13.14 0.84 -11.63
N ALA A 180 -13.99 0.68 -12.64
CA ALA A 180 -14.36 -0.64 -13.13
C ALA A 180 -13.19 -1.36 -13.83
N PRO A 181 -12.43 -0.74 -14.76
CA PRO A 181 -11.24 -1.33 -15.34
C PRO A 181 -10.19 -1.71 -14.28
N LEU A 182 -9.90 -0.82 -13.31
CA LEU A 182 -8.96 -1.08 -12.23
C LEU A 182 -9.39 -2.27 -11.37
N LYS A 183 -10.68 -2.34 -11.02
CA LYS A 183 -11.22 -3.48 -10.25
C LYS A 183 -11.00 -4.80 -10.97
N MET A 184 -11.27 -4.86 -12.28
CA MET A 184 -11.06 -6.06 -13.09
C MET A 184 -9.56 -6.41 -13.18
N LEU A 185 -8.68 -5.43 -13.37
CA LEU A 185 -7.24 -5.64 -13.41
C LEU A 185 -6.72 -6.16 -12.07
N CYS A 186 -7.17 -5.58 -10.95
CA CYS A 186 -6.81 -6.06 -9.61
C CYS A 186 -7.32 -7.49 -9.35
N ASP A 187 -8.53 -7.84 -9.82
CA ASP A 187 -9.05 -9.21 -9.72
C ASP A 187 -8.18 -10.22 -10.44
N GLU A 188 -7.61 -9.83 -11.58
CA GLU A 188 -6.72 -10.68 -12.36
C GLU A 188 -5.34 -10.82 -11.71
N ILE A 189 -4.73 -9.70 -11.32
CA ILE A 189 -3.37 -9.69 -10.76
C ILE A 189 -3.37 -10.22 -9.32
N LEU A 190 -4.21 -9.66 -8.44
CA LEU A 190 -4.21 -9.97 -7.01
C LEU A 190 -5.09 -11.19 -6.70
N GLY A 191 -6.06 -11.47 -7.55
CA GLY A 191 -7.05 -12.53 -7.41
C GLY A 191 -8.39 -12.00 -6.87
N ALA A 192 -9.49 -12.28 -7.57
CA ALA A 192 -10.84 -11.85 -7.18
C ALA A 192 -11.24 -12.32 -5.77
N SER A 193 -10.75 -13.50 -5.35
CA SER A 193 -11.00 -14.02 -4.01
C SER A 193 -10.30 -13.22 -2.89
N ASN A 194 -9.31 -12.40 -3.21
CA ASN A 194 -8.56 -11.56 -2.28
C ASN A 194 -9.12 -10.15 -2.18
N PHE A 195 -10.15 -9.83 -2.98
CA PHE A 195 -10.92 -8.61 -2.80
C PHE A 195 -11.64 -8.63 -1.45
N ILE A 196 -11.48 -7.55 -0.68
CA ILE A 196 -12.09 -7.43 0.65
C ILE A 196 -13.29 -6.50 0.57
N ASN A 197 -13.07 -5.23 0.24
CA ASN A 197 -14.12 -4.21 0.16
C ASN A 197 -13.78 -3.13 -0.88
N GLN A 198 -14.83 -2.44 -1.30
CA GLN A 198 -14.76 -1.13 -1.92
C GLN A 198 -15.40 -0.14 -0.97
N PHE A 199 -14.65 0.90 -0.60
CA PHE A 199 -15.17 2.02 0.18
C PHE A 199 -15.58 3.14 -0.77
N ILE A 200 -16.68 3.81 -0.43
CA ILE A 200 -17.18 5.00 -1.09
C ILE A 200 -16.87 6.18 -0.17
N TRP A 201 -15.96 7.03 -0.58
CA TRP A 201 -15.58 8.21 0.16
C TRP A 201 -16.27 9.45 -0.40
N LYS A 202 -16.90 10.24 0.46
CA LYS A 202 -17.46 11.54 0.12
C LYS A 202 -16.31 12.55 0.06
N ARG A 203 -15.85 12.85 -1.16
CA ARG A 203 -14.70 13.74 -1.39
C ARG A 203 -15.00 15.22 -1.28
N ASN A 204 -16.25 15.62 -1.53
CA ASN A 204 -16.71 17.00 -1.40
C ASN A 204 -18.22 17.08 -1.13
N SER A 205 -18.66 18.19 -0.53
CA SER A 205 -20.08 18.48 -0.26
C SER A 205 -20.72 19.36 -1.33
N SER A 206 -19.91 20.11 -2.10
CA SER A 206 -20.35 21.03 -3.14
C SER A 206 -19.58 20.76 -4.43
N GLY A 207 -20.25 20.26 -5.44
CA GLY A 207 -19.70 20.09 -6.78
C GLY A 207 -20.33 21.05 -7.77
N LYS A 208 -19.65 21.32 -8.89
CA LYS A 208 -20.26 22.03 -10.02
C LYS A 208 -21.32 21.12 -10.62
N THR A 209 -22.56 21.59 -10.66
CA THR A 209 -23.66 20.90 -11.35
C THR A 209 -23.49 21.12 -12.85
N GLU A 210 -23.23 20.07 -13.59
CA GLU A 210 -23.28 20.10 -15.06
C GLU A 210 -24.74 20.06 -15.50
N LYS A 211 -25.04 20.68 -16.65
CA LYS A 211 -26.42 20.83 -17.13
C LYS A 211 -27.13 19.48 -17.35
N ASP A 212 -26.37 18.47 -17.76
CA ASP A 212 -26.89 17.18 -18.23
C ASP A 212 -26.41 15.98 -17.37
N LYS A 213 -25.81 16.24 -16.18
CA LYS A 213 -25.29 15.20 -15.28
C LYS A 213 -25.52 15.55 -13.82
N TYR A 214 -25.63 14.53 -12.99
CA TYR A 214 -25.59 14.70 -11.55
C TYR A 214 -24.18 15.02 -11.06
N THR A 215 -24.07 15.80 -10.00
CA THR A 215 -22.81 16.13 -9.35
C THR A 215 -22.16 14.90 -8.76
N VAL A 216 -20.90 14.63 -9.10
CA VAL A 216 -20.11 13.53 -8.54
C VAL A 216 -19.38 14.01 -7.29
N ASN A 217 -19.81 13.52 -6.13
CA ASN A 217 -19.30 13.88 -4.82
C ASN A 217 -18.47 12.76 -4.17
N THR A 218 -18.24 11.67 -4.88
CA THR A 218 -17.64 10.46 -4.34
C THR A 218 -16.40 10.05 -5.11
N GLU A 219 -15.49 9.39 -4.41
CA GLU A 219 -14.39 8.59 -4.94
C GLU A 219 -14.41 7.22 -4.27
N TYR A 220 -13.63 6.30 -4.77
CA TYR A 220 -13.57 4.92 -4.29
C TYR A 220 -12.18 4.61 -3.73
N VAL A 221 -12.16 3.72 -2.72
CA VAL A 221 -10.93 3.08 -2.27
C VAL A 221 -11.14 1.57 -2.34
N LEU A 222 -10.43 0.91 -3.25
CA LEU A 222 -10.44 -0.56 -3.38
C LEU A 222 -9.49 -1.15 -2.36
N LEU A 223 -9.90 -2.19 -1.65
CA LEU A 223 -9.08 -2.92 -0.67
C LEU A 223 -8.94 -4.38 -1.09
N TYR A 224 -7.69 -4.79 -1.29
CA TYR A 224 -7.31 -6.17 -1.52
C TYR A 224 -6.29 -6.65 -0.50
N ALA A 225 -6.34 -7.94 -0.16
CA ALA A 225 -5.27 -8.61 0.56
C ALA A 225 -4.31 -9.32 -0.41
N LYS A 226 -3.09 -9.59 0.02
CA LYS A 226 -2.14 -10.44 -0.71
C LYS A 226 -2.58 -11.89 -0.77
N SER A 227 -3.15 -12.41 0.33
CA SER A 227 -3.58 -13.80 0.50
C SER A 227 -4.79 -13.89 1.42
N LYS A 228 -5.26 -15.10 1.71
CA LYS A 228 -6.35 -15.35 2.68
C LYS A 228 -5.93 -15.26 4.15
N ASN A 229 -4.65 -15.12 4.42
CA ASN A 229 -4.10 -15.08 5.79
C ASN A 229 -4.15 -13.68 6.43
N TYR A 230 -4.89 -12.75 5.85
CA TYR A 230 -5.00 -11.40 6.37
C TYR A 230 -5.79 -11.31 7.69
N ILE A 231 -5.46 -10.30 8.48
CA ILE A 231 -6.19 -9.94 9.70
C ILE A 231 -6.62 -8.48 9.56
N LEU A 232 -7.96 -8.26 9.56
CA LEU A 232 -8.51 -6.90 9.56
C LEU A 232 -8.61 -6.39 10.98
N ASN A 233 -8.02 -5.22 11.21
CA ASN A 233 -8.24 -4.50 12.45
C ASN A 233 -9.64 -3.84 12.45
N ASN A 234 -10.26 -3.81 13.61
CA ASN A 234 -11.49 -3.06 13.81
C ASN A 234 -11.18 -1.56 13.93
N VAL A 235 -11.51 -0.81 12.89
CA VAL A 235 -11.43 0.64 12.90
C VAL A 235 -12.80 1.19 13.28
N TYR A 236 -12.82 2.13 14.22
CA TYR A 236 -14.05 2.71 14.74
C TYR A 236 -14.15 4.19 14.38
N LYS A 237 -15.36 4.66 14.20
CA LYS A 237 -15.72 6.07 14.04
C LYS A 237 -16.52 6.57 15.22
N PRO A 238 -16.46 7.86 15.55
CA PRO A 238 -17.29 8.43 16.60
C PRO A 238 -18.78 8.11 16.39
N LEU A 239 -19.50 7.92 17.48
CA LEU A 239 -20.94 7.73 17.42
C LEU A 239 -21.62 9.01 16.94
N ALA A 240 -22.63 8.86 16.07
CA ALA A 240 -23.43 9.99 15.62
C ALA A 240 -24.17 10.64 16.81
N GLU A 241 -24.35 11.96 16.78
CA GLU A 241 -25.09 12.69 17.83
C GLU A 241 -26.49 12.12 18.09
N SER A 242 -27.17 11.62 17.06
CA SER A 242 -28.46 10.96 17.19
C SER A 242 -28.36 9.68 18.04
N SER A 243 -27.24 8.94 17.95
CA SER A 243 -26.99 7.76 18.77
C SER A 243 -26.68 8.16 20.21
N ILE A 244 -25.94 9.23 20.42
CA ILE A 244 -25.63 9.78 21.77
C ILE A 244 -26.91 10.15 22.50
N LYS A 245 -27.89 10.76 21.83
CA LYS A 245 -29.18 11.13 22.40
C LYS A 245 -30.03 9.95 22.89
N LEU A 246 -29.70 8.72 22.51
CA LEU A 246 -30.39 7.51 23.03
C LEU A 246 -29.94 7.16 24.45
N TYR A 247 -28.74 7.61 24.88
CA TYR A 247 -28.18 7.38 26.23
C TYR A 247 -28.69 8.42 27.21
N LYS A 248 -30.00 8.30 27.56
CA LYS A 248 -30.71 9.27 28.38
C LYS A 248 -31.08 8.79 29.79
N PHE A 249 -30.88 7.50 30.08
CA PHE A 249 -31.18 6.92 31.38
C PHE A 249 -29.89 6.90 32.22
N ASP A 250 -30.04 7.08 33.54
CA ASP A 250 -28.98 7.01 34.52
C ASP A 250 -29.56 6.48 35.82
N ASP A 251 -28.98 5.43 36.37
CA ASP A 251 -29.41 4.85 37.66
C ASP A 251 -28.66 5.48 38.85
N ASN A 252 -27.74 6.41 38.60
CA ASN A 252 -26.88 7.05 39.62
C ASN A 252 -26.05 6.05 40.42
N ASP A 253 -25.68 4.93 39.81
CA ASP A 253 -24.89 3.86 40.43
C ASP A 253 -23.39 3.95 40.09
N GLY A 254 -22.95 5.08 39.50
CA GLY A 254 -21.56 5.35 39.13
C GLY A 254 -21.16 4.83 37.76
N ARG A 255 -22.00 4.07 37.06
CA ARG A 255 -21.73 3.54 35.72
C ARG A 255 -22.08 4.52 34.59
N GLY A 256 -22.75 5.63 34.92
CA GLY A 256 -23.11 6.70 33.99
C GLY A 256 -24.36 6.39 33.14
N LYS A 257 -24.54 7.20 32.10
CA LYS A 257 -25.72 7.13 31.23
C LYS A 257 -25.76 5.85 30.39
N TYR A 258 -27.00 5.34 30.19
CA TYR A 258 -27.20 4.17 29.33
C TYR A 258 -28.41 4.33 28.38
N ALA A 259 -28.36 3.58 27.29
CA ALA A 259 -29.46 3.27 26.41
C ALA A 259 -30.00 1.88 26.72
N THR A 260 -31.26 1.58 26.32
CA THR A 260 -31.81 0.23 26.48
C THR A 260 -31.91 -0.49 25.15
N VAL A 261 -31.38 -1.71 25.08
CA VAL A 261 -31.39 -2.56 23.88
C VAL A 261 -32.30 -3.76 24.09
N SER A 262 -33.15 -4.09 23.11
CA SER A 262 -34.02 -5.26 23.17
C SER A 262 -33.21 -6.54 23.24
N LEU A 263 -33.61 -7.45 24.12
CA LEU A 263 -33.06 -8.82 24.18
C LEU A 263 -33.72 -9.79 23.18
N GLN A 264 -34.72 -9.33 22.43
CA GLN A 264 -35.28 -10.12 21.34
C GLN A 264 -34.30 -10.22 20.16
N LYS A 265 -34.18 -11.41 19.59
CA LYS A 265 -33.33 -11.68 18.40
C LYS A 265 -33.96 -11.05 17.14
N PRO A 266 -33.17 -10.53 16.19
CA PRO A 266 -33.70 -10.01 14.93
C PRO A 266 -34.06 -11.12 13.92
N ALA A 267 -33.45 -12.33 14.07
CA ALA A 267 -33.59 -13.48 13.19
C ALA A 267 -34.32 -14.64 13.90
N ASP A 268 -34.51 -15.76 13.21
CA ASP A 268 -35.19 -16.93 13.74
C ASP A 268 -34.50 -17.52 14.98
N PRO A 269 -35.29 -18.10 15.92
CA PRO A 269 -34.77 -18.65 17.15
C PRO A 269 -33.93 -19.93 16.89
N GLY A 270 -32.81 -20.07 17.59
CA GLY A 270 -32.08 -21.34 17.70
C GLY A 270 -32.49 -22.09 18.98
N PRO A 271 -32.16 -23.40 19.10
CA PRO A 271 -32.53 -24.18 20.27
C PRO A 271 -32.07 -23.57 21.61
N GLU A 272 -30.87 -23.02 21.64
CA GLU A 272 -30.22 -22.43 22.84
C GLU A 272 -30.80 -21.07 23.24
N THR A 273 -31.59 -20.44 22.37
CA THR A 273 -32.19 -19.09 22.57
C THR A 273 -33.71 -19.10 22.66
N SER A 274 -34.31 -20.31 22.67
CA SER A 274 -35.77 -20.54 22.77
C SER A 274 -36.12 -21.10 24.14
N TYR A 275 -36.24 -20.21 25.16
CA TYR A 275 -36.54 -20.59 26.53
C TYR A 275 -37.35 -19.50 27.23
N ASP A 276 -38.16 -19.85 28.22
CA ASP A 276 -38.79 -18.90 29.14
C ASP A 276 -37.74 -18.51 30.21
N TYR A 277 -37.55 -17.20 30.42
CA TYR A 277 -36.57 -16.71 31.40
C TYR A 277 -37.29 -16.44 32.74
N ILE A 278 -36.70 -16.92 33.84
CA ILE A 278 -37.18 -16.68 35.19
C ILE A 278 -36.19 -15.76 35.90
N ASP A 279 -36.65 -14.57 36.29
CA ASP A 279 -35.85 -13.58 37.00
C ASP A 279 -35.61 -13.96 38.48
N ASN A 280 -34.76 -13.19 39.17
CA ASN A 280 -34.44 -13.42 40.58
C ASN A 280 -35.64 -13.22 41.52
N MET A 281 -36.72 -12.58 41.06
CA MET A 281 -37.99 -12.39 41.81
C MET A 281 -39.01 -13.49 41.54
N GLY A 282 -38.68 -14.47 40.68
CA GLY A 282 -39.54 -15.57 40.30
C GLY A 282 -40.55 -15.26 39.20
N LYS A 283 -40.48 -14.09 38.56
CA LYS A 283 -41.37 -13.75 37.45
C LYS A 283 -40.88 -14.43 36.16
N VAL A 284 -41.82 -15.04 35.44
CA VAL A 284 -41.56 -15.69 34.16
C VAL A 284 -41.70 -14.70 33.01
N TRP A 285 -40.65 -14.55 32.25
CA TRP A 285 -40.60 -13.79 31.00
C TRP A 285 -40.70 -14.77 29.84
N LYS A 286 -41.80 -14.74 29.12
CA LYS A 286 -42.01 -15.64 27.98
C LYS A 286 -41.02 -15.38 26.87
N CYS A 287 -40.58 -16.49 26.24
CA CYS A 287 -39.72 -16.43 25.09
C CYS A 287 -40.30 -15.53 23.99
N PRO A 288 -39.55 -14.53 23.50
CA PRO A 288 -40.02 -13.74 22.36
C PRO A 288 -40.24 -14.63 21.11
N PRO A 289 -41.11 -14.25 20.17
CA PRO A 289 -41.38 -15.06 18.97
C PRO A 289 -40.13 -15.41 18.13
N LYS A 290 -39.10 -14.54 18.17
CA LYS A 290 -37.83 -14.74 17.50
C LYS A 290 -36.69 -15.22 18.42
N GLY A 291 -37.04 -15.63 19.64
CA GLY A 291 -36.08 -16.06 20.65
C GLY A 291 -35.29 -14.90 21.29
N TRP A 292 -34.47 -15.26 22.25
CA TRP A 292 -33.58 -14.32 22.93
C TRP A 292 -32.29 -14.10 22.12
N ARG A 293 -31.64 -12.94 22.30
CA ARG A 293 -30.33 -12.65 21.70
C ARG A 293 -29.18 -13.46 22.33
N MET A 294 -29.40 -13.96 23.54
CA MET A 294 -28.38 -14.59 24.37
C MET A 294 -28.90 -15.88 24.96
N ILE A 295 -28.03 -16.76 25.35
CA ILE A 295 -28.30 -17.98 26.12
C ILE A 295 -28.69 -17.61 27.55
N PHE A 296 -29.39 -18.53 28.24
CA PHE A 296 -29.95 -18.34 29.59
C PHE A 296 -28.91 -17.80 30.59
N ASP A 297 -27.74 -18.44 30.68
CA ASP A 297 -26.71 -18.10 31.65
C ASP A 297 -26.20 -16.67 31.46
N LYS A 298 -26.12 -16.21 30.21
CA LYS A 298 -25.69 -14.83 29.91
C LYS A 298 -26.73 -13.80 30.34
N ILE A 299 -28.03 -14.08 30.17
CA ILE A 299 -29.08 -13.18 30.67
C ILE A 299 -29.08 -13.18 32.20
N LYS A 300 -28.84 -14.33 32.83
CA LYS A 300 -28.73 -14.45 34.29
C LYS A 300 -27.55 -13.66 34.86
N GLN A 301 -26.43 -13.71 34.18
CA GLN A 301 -25.27 -12.88 34.52
C GLN A 301 -25.60 -11.38 34.45
N LEU A 302 -26.25 -10.94 33.36
CA LEU A 302 -26.67 -9.54 33.20
C LEU A 302 -27.66 -9.09 34.28
N GLU A 303 -28.54 -9.98 34.76
CA GLU A 303 -29.43 -9.69 35.87
C GLU A 303 -28.64 -9.47 37.17
N ASN A 304 -27.73 -10.39 37.49
CA ASN A 304 -26.88 -10.30 38.69
C ASN A 304 -26.01 -9.04 38.67
N ASP A 305 -25.57 -8.61 37.49
CA ASP A 305 -24.77 -7.37 37.28
C ASP A 305 -25.68 -6.11 37.27
N ASN A 306 -27.00 -6.22 37.57
CA ASN A 306 -27.94 -5.12 37.50
C ASN A 306 -27.98 -4.42 36.13
N ARG A 307 -27.80 -5.22 35.04
CA ARG A 307 -27.81 -4.71 33.67
C ARG A 307 -29.12 -4.95 32.91
N LEU A 308 -30.14 -5.52 33.54
CA LEU A 308 -31.44 -5.71 32.94
C LEU A 308 -32.42 -4.58 33.30
N VAL A 309 -33.28 -4.27 32.34
CA VAL A 309 -34.40 -3.36 32.49
C VAL A 309 -35.68 -4.17 32.31
N PHE A 310 -36.46 -4.25 33.40
CA PHE A 310 -37.71 -4.98 33.50
C PHE A 310 -38.88 -4.03 33.18
N GLY A 311 -39.33 -3.99 31.93
CA GLY A 311 -40.47 -3.19 31.47
C GLY A 311 -41.59 -4.06 30.90
N ASN A 312 -42.21 -3.64 29.81
CA ASN A 312 -43.14 -4.49 29.05
C ASN A 312 -42.37 -5.65 28.34
N THR A 313 -41.13 -5.43 28.02
CA THR A 313 -40.19 -6.44 27.49
C THR A 313 -38.89 -6.38 28.27
N LEU A 314 -38.17 -7.49 28.29
CA LEU A 314 -36.84 -7.55 28.90
C LEU A 314 -35.82 -6.86 27.98
N ARG A 315 -35.06 -5.92 28.53
CA ARG A 315 -34.05 -5.14 27.79
C ARG A 315 -32.75 -5.14 28.58
N VAL A 316 -31.62 -4.91 27.90
CA VAL A 316 -30.29 -4.77 28.50
C VAL A 316 -29.86 -3.31 28.51
N LYS A 317 -29.19 -2.87 29.57
CA LYS A 317 -28.55 -1.57 29.68
C LYS A 317 -27.26 -1.59 28.90
N ASP A 318 -27.13 -0.69 27.94
CA ASP A 318 -25.95 -0.44 27.12
C ASP A 318 -25.35 0.89 27.57
N TYR A 319 -24.20 0.86 28.26
CA TYR A 319 -23.64 2.03 28.91
C TYR A 319 -22.82 2.88 27.94
N TRP A 320 -22.97 4.21 28.02
CA TRP A 320 -22.25 5.18 27.21
C TRP A 320 -20.73 5.04 27.35
N ASN A 321 -20.25 4.93 28.59
CA ASN A 321 -18.80 4.83 28.87
C ASN A 321 -18.14 3.63 28.20
N GLU A 322 -18.88 2.54 28.00
CA GLU A 322 -18.39 1.36 27.28
C GLU A 322 -18.40 1.60 25.76
N ARG A 323 -19.40 2.34 25.25
CA ARG A 323 -19.56 2.63 23.82
C ARG A 323 -18.74 3.81 23.34
N GLU A 324 -18.49 4.81 24.18
CA GLU A 324 -17.69 5.98 23.84
C GLU A 324 -16.26 5.56 23.46
N SER A 325 -15.68 4.59 24.19
CA SER A 325 -14.37 4.04 23.89
C SER A 325 -14.36 3.11 22.66
N GLU A 326 -15.47 2.41 22.38
CA GLU A 326 -15.55 1.47 21.26
C GLU A 326 -15.93 2.15 19.93
N GLY A 327 -16.79 3.20 19.95
CA GLY A 327 -17.32 3.83 18.74
C GLY A 327 -18.22 2.89 17.90
N LYS A 328 -18.52 3.31 16.68
CA LYS A 328 -19.17 2.46 15.67
C LYS A 328 -18.11 1.95 14.68
N ARG A 329 -18.02 0.63 14.48
CA ARG A 329 -17.15 0.08 13.45
C ARG A 329 -17.44 0.75 12.11
N ILE A 330 -16.38 1.09 11.36
CA ILE A 330 -16.54 1.68 10.03
C ILE A 330 -17.31 0.74 9.10
N ASP A 331 -18.09 1.34 8.23
CA ASP A 331 -18.77 0.69 7.12
C ASP A 331 -18.11 1.10 5.79
N THR A 332 -18.68 0.67 4.67
CA THR A 332 -18.13 0.97 3.35
C THR A 332 -18.51 2.36 2.82
N LEU A 333 -19.35 3.12 3.52
CA LEU A 333 -19.70 4.48 3.15
C LEU A 333 -19.02 5.47 4.10
N TRP A 334 -18.00 6.17 3.60
CA TRP A 334 -17.19 7.12 4.35
C TRP A 334 -17.65 8.56 4.09
N THR A 335 -18.53 9.04 4.94
CA THR A 335 -19.04 10.42 4.93
C THR A 335 -18.57 11.22 6.16
N ASP A 336 -17.84 10.58 7.04
CA ASP A 336 -17.38 11.08 8.33
C ASP A 336 -15.86 11.37 8.33
N ILE A 337 -15.22 11.32 7.17
CA ILE A 337 -13.81 11.68 6.96
C ILE A 337 -13.74 13.05 6.29
N ALA A 338 -12.63 13.75 6.51
CA ALA A 338 -12.29 15.00 5.86
C ALA A 338 -12.42 14.92 4.32
N GLU A 339 -12.92 16.00 3.72
CA GLU A 339 -13.07 16.15 2.27
C GLU A 339 -11.76 16.67 1.62
N ASN A 340 -11.67 16.65 0.28
CA ASN A 340 -10.49 17.13 -0.46
C ASN A 340 -10.10 18.57 -0.11
N THR A 341 -11.08 19.43 0.18
CA THR A 341 -10.81 20.83 0.60
C THR A 341 -9.95 20.89 1.86
N VAL A 342 -10.14 19.96 2.79
CA VAL A 342 -9.31 19.86 4.00
C VAL A 342 -7.89 19.46 3.63
N GLY A 343 -7.70 18.49 2.73
CA GLY A 343 -6.37 18.09 2.26
C GLY A 343 -5.61 19.24 1.62
N SER A 344 -6.29 20.08 0.83
CA SER A 344 -5.71 21.31 0.25
C SER A 344 -5.32 22.31 1.34
N SER A 345 -6.22 22.59 2.28
CA SER A 345 -5.94 23.50 3.40
C SER A 345 -4.80 22.98 4.31
N GLU A 346 -4.72 21.66 4.55
CA GLU A 346 -3.60 21.05 5.28
C GLU A 346 -2.25 21.34 4.58
N LEU A 347 -2.18 21.13 3.26
CA LEU A 347 -0.95 21.34 2.51
C LEU A 347 -0.57 22.82 2.44
N GLU A 348 -1.55 23.70 2.22
CA GLU A 348 -1.36 25.14 2.22
C GLU A 348 -0.86 25.66 3.56
N ASP A 349 -1.40 25.17 4.67
CA ASP A 349 -0.92 25.53 6.01
C ASP A 349 0.50 25.04 6.26
N ILE A 350 0.81 23.79 5.88
CA ILE A 350 2.15 23.20 6.06
C ILE A 350 3.20 24.00 5.30
N LEU A 351 2.94 24.36 4.05
CA LEU A 351 3.93 25.00 3.16
C LEU A 351 3.84 26.52 3.14
N ASN A 352 2.76 27.10 3.67
CA ASN A 352 2.43 28.53 3.62
C ASN A 352 2.36 29.07 2.17
N ILE A 353 1.90 28.25 1.23
CA ILE A 353 1.78 28.61 -0.20
C ILE A 353 0.39 28.17 -0.69
N PRO A 354 -0.48 29.11 -1.08
CA PRO A 354 -1.81 28.79 -1.57
C PRO A 354 -1.78 28.14 -2.96
N ASN A 355 -2.72 27.24 -3.22
CA ASN A 355 -2.94 26.59 -4.52
C ASN A 355 -1.70 25.91 -5.14
N LEU A 356 -0.81 25.37 -4.28
CA LEU A 356 0.46 24.79 -4.74
C LEU A 356 0.28 23.43 -5.43
N PHE A 357 -0.72 22.67 -5.00
CA PHE A 357 -0.99 21.32 -5.50
C PHE A 357 -2.50 21.07 -5.57
N ASN A 358 -2.95 20.40 -6.62
CA ASN A 358 -4.38 20.15 -6.82
C ASN A 358 -4.82 18.85 -6.14
N ASN A 359 -5.92 18.93 -5.40
CA ASN A 359 -6.61 17.79 -4.79
C ASN A 359 -5.71 16.83 -3.97
N PRO A 360 -4.83 17.33 -3.08
CA PRO A 360 -4.10 16.43 -2.19
C PRO A 360 -5.11 15.71 -1.30
N LYS A 361 -4.91 14.40 -1.11
CA LYS A 361 -5.77 13.64 -0.20
C LYS A 361 -5.58 14.14 1.24
N PRO A 362 -6.65 14.18 2.05
CA PRO A 362 -6.52 14.54 3.46
C PRO A 362 -5.79 13.44 4.25
N THR A 363 -4.97 13.82 5.22
CA THR A 363 -4.23 12.89 6.08
C THR A 363 -5.15 11.92 6.84
N GLU A 364 -6.36 12.33 7.17
CA GLU A 364 -7.35 11.49 7.86
C GLU A 364 -7.78 10.29 7.02
N LEU A 365 -7.97 10.45 5.70
CA LEU A 365 -8.29 9.35 4.78
C LEU A 365 -7.19 8.29 4.80
N ILE A 366 -5.95 8.72 4.62
CA ILE A 366 -4.80 7.82 4.58
C ILE A 366 -4.59 7.15 5.95
N SER A 367 -4.73 7.91 7.04
CA SER A 367 -4.67 7.37 8.41
C SER A 367 -5.69 6.27 8.64
N ARG A 368 -6.93 6.43 8.15
CA ARG A 368 -7.97 5.40 8.22
C ARG A 368 -7.58 4.15 7.42
N CYS A 369 -7.06 4.33 6.22
CA CYS A 369 -6.56 3.22 5.39
C CYS A 369 -5.45 2.43 6.10
N ILE A 370 -4.48 3.10 6.70
CA ILE A 370 -3.37 2.46 7.42
C ILE A 370 -3.87 1.72 8.68
N LYS A 371 -4.82 2.31 9.42
CA LYS A 371 -5.41 1.70 10.63
C LYS A 371 -6.10 0.36 10.37
N ILE A 372 -6.52 0.07 9.14
CA ILE A 372 -7.15 -1.21 8.76
C ILE A 372 -6.18 -2.39 8.97
N SER A 373 -4.86 -2.20 8.80
CA SER A 373 -3.87 -3.25 9.05
C SER A 373 -3.69 -3.58 10.54
N GLY A 374 -3.93 -2.62 11.43
CA GLY A 374 -3.70 -2.73 12.87
C GLY A 374 -2.24 -2.87 13.29
N ASN A 375 -1.31 -2.97 12.34
CA ASN A 375 0.10 -3.16 12.62
C ASN A 375 0.78 -1.81 12.92
N LYS A 376 1.23 -1.64 14.16
CA LYS A 376 1.96 -0.44 14.61
C LYS A 376 3.43 -0.41 14.18
N PHE A 377 3.94 -1.49 13.61
CA PHE A 377 5.30 -1.64 13.09
C PHE A 377 5.31 -1.82 11.56
N ALA A 378 4.20 -1.51 10.90
CA ALA A 378 4.02 -1.71 9.48
C ALA A 378 5.01 -0.90 8.65
N THR A 379 5.50 -1.50 7.55
CA THR A 379 6.15 -0.79 6.46
C THR A 379 5.12 -0.43 5.40
N ILE A 380 4.95 0.87 5.16
CA ILE A 380 3.97 1.43 4.24
C ILE A 380 4.68 1.89 2.97
N LEU A 381 4.20 1.44 1.80
CA LEU A 381 4.68 1.89 0.50
C LEU A 381 3.59 2.70 -0.21
N ASP A 382 4.01 3.85 -0.75
CA ASP A 382 3.20 4.65 -1.68
C ASP A 382 4.06 5.03 -2.88
N PHE A 383 3.79 4.43 -4.04
CA PHE A 383 4.53 4.67 -5.26
C PHE A 383 3.84 5.66 -6.22
N PHE A 384 2.82 6.36 -5.73
CA PHE A 384 2.20 7.54 -6.31
C PHE A 384 2.08 8.64 -5.26
N ALA A 385 3.17 8.92 -4.54
CA ALA A 385 3.16 9.72 -3.32
C ALA A 385 2.68 11.17 -3.50
N GLY A 386 2.77 11.73 -4.70
CA GLY A 386 2.27 13.05 -5.04
C GLY A 386 2.70 14.12 -4.03
N SER A 387 1.77 14.64 -3.25
CA SER A 387 2.07 15.66 -2.22
C SER A 387 2.66 15.13 -0.92
N GLY A 388 2.92 13.82 -0.79
CA GLY A 388 3.51 13.21 0.42
C GLY A 388 2.55 13.01 1.59
N THR A 389 1.25 12.98 1.33
CA THR A 389 0.23 12.81 2.38
C THR A 389 0.41 11.53 3.18
N THR A 390 0.79 10.44 2.51
CA THR A 390 1.01 9.13 3.15
C THR A 390 2.10 9.19 4.21
N GLY A 391 3.24 9.82 3.90
CA GLY A 391 4.32 9.99 4.88
C GLY A 391 3.89 10.83 6.09
N HIS A 392 3.19 11.93 5.85
CA HIS A 392 2.63 12.76 6.93
C HIS A 392 1.63 11.97 7.80
N ALA A 393 0.74 11.19 7.19
CA ALA A 393 -0.22 10.35 7.92
C ALA A 393 0.49 9.30 8.80
N VAL A 394 1.57 8.68 8.31
CA VAL A 394 2.37 7.71 9.10
C VAL A 394 3.02 8.37 10.30
N LEU A 395 3.70 9.51 10.11
CA LEU A 395 4.33 10.26 11.22
C LEU A 395 3.31 10.68 12.27
N LYS A 396 2.16 11.20 11.84
CA LYS A 396 1.06 11.59 12.72
C LYS A 396 0.53 10.40 13.53
N LEU A 397 0.28 9.25 12.87
CA LEU A 397 -0.18 8.04 13.55
C LEU A 397 0.83 7.53 14.58
N ASN A 398 2.13 7.53 14.26
CA ASN A 398 3.16 7.13 15.20
C ASN A 398 3.18 8.03 16.45
N SER A 399 3.01 9.35 16.26
CA SER A 399 2.90 10.31 17.37
C SER A 399 1.62 10.10 18.20
N GLU A 400 0.48 9.76 17.57
CA GLU A 400 -0.80 9.58 18.25
C GLU A 400 -0.86 8.29 19.09
N ASP A 401 -0.31 7.17 18.57
CA ASP A 401 -0.52 5.85 19.15
C ASP A 401 0.76 5.15 19.63
N GLY A 402 1.91 5.86 19.59
CA GLY A 402 3.22 5.31 19.95
C GLY A 402 3.68 4.20 19.01
N GLY A 403 3.25 4.23 17.74
CA GLY A 403 3.66 3.26 16.72
C GLY A 403 5.06 3.54 16.19
N HIS A 404 5.61 2.52 15.52
CA HIS A 404 6.93 2.51 14.87
C HIS A 404 6.79 2.16 13.38
N ARG A 405 5.77 2.70 12.73
CA ARG A 405 5.54 2.51 11.29
C ARG A 405 6.60 3.25 10.50
N LYS A 406 7.01 2.64 9.38
CA LYS A 406 7.95 3.22 8.42
C LYS A 406 7.25 3.45 7.09
N PHE A 407 7.74 4.41 6.32
CA PHE A 407 7.23 4.62 4.97
C PHE A 407 8.34 4.67 3.93
N ILE A 408 7.99 4.22 2.73
CA ILE A 408 8.76 4.38 1.50
C ILE A 408 7.82 5.08 0.51
N LEU A 409 8.20 6.27 0.06
CA LEU A 409 7.43 7.05 -0.90
C LEU A 409 8.18 7.14 -2.22
N CYS A 410 7.48 6.93 -3.35
CA CYS A 410 8.02 7.16 -4.67
C CYS A 410 7.20 8.21 -5.40
N THR A 411 7.85 9.18 -6.00
CA THR A 411 7.24 10.15 -6.92
C THR A 411 8.27 10.68 -7.90
N ASN A 412 7.84 10.98 -9.14
CA ASN A 412 8.71 11.68 -10.08
C ASN A 412 8.91 13.15 -9.63
N ASN A 413 9.80 13.85 -10.31
CA ASN A 413 10.06 15.27 -10.03
C ASN A 413 9.58 16.20 -11.16
N GLU A 414 8.55 15.78 -11.90
CA GLU A 414 7.89 16.66 -12.86
C GLU A 414 7.39 17.93 -12.16
N ASN A 415 7.61 19.06 -12.78
CA ASN A 415 7.27 20.38 -12.21
C ASN A 415 7.77 20.56 -10.77
N SER A 416 8.89 19.93 -10.41
CA SER A 416 9.51 19.96 -9.07
C SER A 416 8.63 19.39 -7.94
N ILE A 417 7.69 18.48 -8.23
CA ILE A 417 6.75 17.93 -7.24
C ILE A 417 7.52 17.27 -6.08
N CYS A 418 8.49 16.40 -6.37
CA CYS A 418 9.21 15.68 -5.33
C CYS A 418 9.98 16.63 -4.40
N ARG A 419 10.74 17.57 -4.96
CA ARG A 419 11.62 18.47 -4.18
C ARG A 419 10.88 19.63 -3.51
N ASP A 420 9.93 20.26 -4.21
CA ASP A 420 9.29 21.49 -3.73
C ASP A 420 7.97 21.24 -2.98
N ILE A 421 7.36 20.06 -3.13
CA ILE A 421 6.10 19.73 -2.45
C ILE A 421 6.30 18.57 -1.50
N THR A 422 6.59 17.36 -2.01
CA THR A 422 6.67 16.13 -1.20
C THR A 422 7.71 16.24 -0.10
N TYR A 423 8.96 16.56 -0.48
CA TYR A 423 10.06 16.71 0.46
C TYR A 423 9.82 17.88 1.43
N GLN A 424 9.35 19.04 0.94
CA GLN A 424 9.11 20.19 1.83
C GLN A 424 7.99 19.92 2.83
N ARG A 425 6.91 19.23 2.43
CA ARG A 425 5.87 18.78 3.35
C ARG A 425 6.44 17.91 4.46
N LEU A 426 7.19 16.87 4.07
CA LEU A 426 7.80 15.94 5.04
C LEU A 426 8.80 16.66 5.94
N LYS A 427 9.66 17.52 5.37
CA LYS A 427 10.61 18.33 6.14
C LYS A 427 9.90 19.20 7.16
N THR A 428 8.86 19.91 6.75
CA THR A 428 8.11 20.81 7.62
C THR A 428 7.47 20.06 8.79
N VAL A 429 6.82 18.92 8.54
CA VAL A 429 6.17 18.16 9.62
C VAL A 429 7.17 17.45 10.53
N ILE A 430 8.30 16.98 10.00
CA ILE A 430 9.36 16.34 10.79
C ILE A 430 10.09 17.36 11.67
N THR A 431 10.41 18.54 11.13
CA THR A 431 11.22 19.55 11.84
C THR A 431 10.39 20.58 12.58
N GLY A 432 9.08 20.67 12.32
CA GLY A 432 8.20 21.73 12.84
C GLY A 432 8.43 23.09 12.22
N LYS A 433 9.31 23.20 11.19
CA LYS A 433 9.73 24.48 10.58
C LYS A 433 9.48 24.49 9.08
N ARG A 434 8.89 25.57 8.58
CA ARG A 434 8.69 25.81 7.14
C ARG A 434 10.00 26.20 6.44
N LYS A 435 9.99 26.20 5.11
CA LYS A 435 11.14 26.56 4.27
C LYS A 435 11.67 27.98 4.55
N ASP A 436 10.80 28.90 4.92
CA ASP A 436 11.12 30.28 5.28
C ASP A 436 11.66 30.46 6.73
N GLY A 437 11.76 29.35 7.49
CA GLY A 437 12.20 29.33 8.88
C GLY A 437 11.10 29.61 9.91
N SER A 438 9.87 29.91 9.47
CA SER A 438 8.74 30.10 10.39
C SER A 438 8.32 28.76 11.04
N ASN A 439 7.77 28.83 12.25
CA ASN A 439 7.26 27.66 12.95
C ASN A 439 5.93 27.22 12.33
N TYR A 440 5.78 25.90 12.14
CA TYR A 440 4.53 25.27 11.69
C TYR A 440 3.79 24.66 12.89
N SER A 441 4.41 23.68 13.53
CA SER A 441 3.82 22.91 14.63
C SER A 441 4.94 22.33 15.50
N ASP A 442 4.57 21.55 16.53
CA ASP A 442 5.51 20.66 17.19
C ASP A 442 6.03 19.62 16.18
N ALA A 443 7.35 19.41 16.21
CA ALA A 443 8.01 18.47 15.32
C ALA A 443 7.52 17.03 15.55
N LEU A 444 7.25 16.29 14.47
CA LEU A 444 6.93 14.87 14.56
C LEU A 444 8.20 14.03 14.50
N PRO A 445 8.43 13.09 15.44
CA PRO A 445 9.60 12.23 15.41
C PRO A 445 9.66 11.40 14.12
N GLY A 446 10.81 11.45 13.46
CA GLY A 446 11.08 10.70 12.23
C GLY A 446 12.34 11.19 11.54
N SER A 447 13.01 10.30 10.83
CA SER A 447 14.17 10.61 9.99
C SER A 447 13.84 10.29 8.54
N LEU A 448 14.41 11.03 7.59
CA LEU A 448 14.12 10.89 6.17
C LEU A 448 15.40 10.87 5.34
N LYS A 449 15.62 9.79 4.59
CA LYS A 449 16.60 9.73 3.52
C LYS A 449 15.94 10.02 2.17
N TYR A 450 16.67 10.74 1.34
CA TYR A 450 16.25 11.10 -0.01
C TYR A 450 17.14 10.41 -1.04
N PHE A 451 16.54 9.54 -1.84
CA PHE A 451 17.23 8.85 -2.92
C PHE A 451 16.70 9.30 -4.27
N LYS A 452 17.58 9.35 -5.24
CA LYS A 452 17.26 9.64 -6.63
C LYS A 452 17.48 8.40 -7.48
N THR A 453 16.49 8.05 -8.30
CA THR A 453 16.63 6.97 -9.28
C THR A 453 17.44 7.44 -10.47
N GLY A 454 18.57 6.79 -10.70
CA GLY A 454 19.43 6.93 -11.86
C GLY A 454 19.39 5.68 -12.73
N PHE A 455 20.17 5.68 -13.82
CA PHE A 455 20.22 4.59 -14.79
C PHE A 455 21.66 4.35 -15.25
N ILE A 456 22.09 3.10 -15.26
CA ILE A 456 23.42 2.65 -15.72
C ILE A 456 23.22 1.84 -17.01
N PRO A 457 23.97 2.12 -18.11
CA PRO A 457 23.84 1.36 -19.36
C PRO A 457 24.13 -0.13 -19.16
N ILE A 458 23.27 -1.00 -19.68
CA ILE A 458 23.51 -2.44 -19.75
C ILE A 458 24.39 -2.68 -20.98
N SER A 459 25.64 -3.15 -20.82
CA SER A 459 26.54 -3.41 -21.93
C SER A 459 26.67 -4.91 -22.21
N GLU A 460 26.64 -5.28 -23.49
CA GLU A 460 26.76 -6.68 -23.94
C GLU A 460 28.12 -7.34 -23.58
N LYS A 461 29.12 -6.56 -23.23
CA LYS A 461 30.46 -7.08 -22.95
C LYS A 461 30.70 -7.49 -21.51
N MET A 462 29.75 -7.36 -20.56
CA MET A 462 30.21 -6.95 -19.27
C MET A 462 29.47 -7.47 -18.06
N TYR A 463 29.66 -8.74 -17.82
CA TYR A 463 29.37 -9.30 -16.52
C TYR A 463 30.22 -8.67 -15.38
N TYR A 464 31.45 -8.21 -15.69
CA TYR A 464 32.39 -7.67 -14.70
C TYR A 464 32.34 -6.14 -14.54
N GLU A 465 32.37 -5.37 -15.63
CA GLU A 465 32.36 -3.89 -15.55
C GLU A 465 30.97 -3.35 -15.08
N TYR A 466 29.92 -4.05 -15.42
CA TYR A 466 28.57 -3.72 -14.93
C TYR A 466 28.43 -3.96 -13.42
N ALA A 467 29.08 -5.01 -12.89
CA ALA A 467 29.11 -5.27 -11.47
C ALA A 467 29.85 -4.17 -10.70
N ASP A 468 30.96 -3.64 -11.23
CA ASP A 468 31.71 -2.56 -10.58
C ASP A 468 30.91 -1.26 -10.47
N GLU A 469 30.16 -0.87 -11.52
CA GLU A 469 29.27 0.30 -11.47
C GLU A 469 28.09 0.07 -10.50
N LEU A 470 27.51 -1.14 -10.46
CA LEU A 470 26.45 -1.46 -9.52
C LEU A 470 26.95 -1.47 -8.07
N LEU A 471 28.20 -1.89 -7.82
CA LEU A 471 28.80 -1.89 -6.49
C LEU A 471 28.77 -0.51 -5.84
N LEU A 472 28.94 0.55 -6.62
CA LEU A 472 28.86 1.94 -6.12
C LEU A 472 27.50 2.30 -5.52
N HIS A 473 26.43 1.55 -5.88
CA HIS A 473 25.05 1.81 -5.46
C HIS A 473 24.48 0.71 -4.55
N VAL A 474 25.29 -0.28 -4.18
CA VAL A 474 24.84 -1.36 -3.27
C VAL A 474 24.57 -0.82 -1.89
N ARG A 475 25.33 0.17 -1.45
CA ARG A 475 25.17 0.79 -0.13
C ARG A 475 23.76 1.32 0.09
N GLU A 476 23.20 2.05 -0.88
CA GLU A 476 21.85 2.59 -0.82
C GLU A 476 20.79 1.49 -0.74
N LEU A 477 20.98 0.38 -1.43
CA LEU A 477 20.07 -0.76 -1.36
C LEU A 477 20.11 -1.44 0.01
N VAL A 478 21.31 -1.60 0.60
CA VAL A 478 21.45 -2.16 1.96
C VAL A 478 20.85 -1.24 3.01
N GLU A 479 21.07 0.07 2.90
CA GLU A 479 20.45 1.06 3.80
C GLU A 479 18.92 1.04 3.72
N LEU A 480 18.41 0.98 2.49
CA LEU A 480 16.95 0.93 2.25
C LEU A 480 16.33 -0.36 2.82
N GLU A 481 16.94 -1.52 2.57
CA GLU A 481 16.41 -2.81 3.03
C GLU A 481 16.38 -2.93 4.55
N ASN A 482 17.44 -2.45 5.20
CA ASN A 482 17.63 -2.65 6.64
C ASN A 482 17.21 -1.43 7.47
N ALA A 483 16.79 -0.34 6.80
CA ALA A 483 16.47 0.95 7.42
C ALA A 483 17.60 1.43 8.33
N VAL A 484 18.83 1.39 7.83
CA VAL A 484 20.05 1.84 8.53
C VAL A 484 20.67 3.05 7.82
N ASN A 485 21.51 3.79 8.54
CA ASN A 485 22.26 4.90 7.98
C ASN A 485 23.74 4.72 8.33
N PHE A 486 24.54 4.26 7.40
CA PHE A 486 25.96 3.98 7.62
C PHE A 486 26.80 5.21 7.99
N ASP A 487 26.36 6.41 7.63
CA ASP A 487 27.07 7.64 7.98
C ASP A 487 26.87 8.05 9.46
N LYS A 488 25.74 7.70 10.05
CA LYS A 488 25.32 8.10 11.40
C LYS A 488 25.30 6.98 12.42
N ASP A 489 24.87 5.79 12.02
CA ASP A 489 24.75 4.64 12.89
C ASP A 489 26.08 3.88 12.96
N LYS A 490 26.85 4.17 13.99
CA LYS A 490 28.14 3.50 14.23
C LYS A 490 28.03 2.05 14.68
N THR A 491 26.82 1.53 14.85
CA THR A 491 26.59 0.12 15.21
C THR A 491 26.57 -0.79 13.98
N VAL A 492 26.47 -0.22 12.78
CA VAL A 492 26.53 -0.92 11.51
C VAL A 492 27.72 -0.44 10.67
N ALA A 493 28.32 -1.35 9.92
CA ALA A 493 29.38 -1.05 8.99
C ALA A 493 29.16 -1.82 7.67
N ILE A 494 29.72 -1.34 6.58
CA ILE A 494 29.70 -1.99 5.28
C ILE A 494 31.11 -1.97 4.69
N VAL A 495 31.53 -3.08 4.11
CA VAL A 495 32.75 -3.23 3.33
C VAL A 495 32.42 -3.93 2.02
N LEU A 496 32.85 -3.36 0.92
CA LEU A 496 32.49 -3.83 -0.42
C LEU A 496 33.63 -4.49 -1.16
N ASP A 497 34.87 -4.28 -0.69
CA ASP A 497 36.11 -4.88 -1.22
C ASP A 497 37.06 -5.34 -0.10
N ASP A 498 38.14 -6.02 -0.48
CA ASP A 498 39.14 -6.56 0.44
C ASP A 498 39.97 -5.45 1.14
N ASP A 499 40.20 -4.31 0.49
CA ASP A 499 40.95 -3.18 1.05
C ASP A 499 40.12 -2.52 2.18
N GLU A 500 38.83 -2.27 1.95
CA GLU A 500 37.92 -1.77 2.97
C GLU A 500 37.78 -2.73 4.15
N LEU A 501 37.79 -4.06 3.89
CA LEU A 501 37.78 -5.06 4.95
C LEU A 501 39.03 -5.00 5.80
N GLU A 502 40.24 -4.89 5.17
CA GLU A 502 41.51 -4.79 5.91
C GLU A 502 41.54 -3.53 6.78
N GLU A 503 41.10 -2.37 6.24
CA GLU A 503 41.01 -1.12 6.98
C GLU A 503 40.07 -1.23 8.18
N PHE A 504 38.88 -1.82 7.98
CA PHE A 504 37.89 -2.05 9.03
C PHE A 504 38.48 -2.94 10.13
N ILE A 505 39.08 -4.07 9.80
CA ILE A 505 39.69 -4.99 10.76
C ILE A 505 40.85 -4.31 11.52
N ALA A 506 41.70 -3.55 10.84
CA ALA A 506 42.76 -2.79 11.48
C ALA A 506 42.22 -1.76 12.49
N ALA A 507 41.14 -1.06 12.15
CA ALA A 507 40.47 -0.13 13.04
C ALA A 507 39.86 -0.84 14.26
N VAL A 508 39.22 -1.99 14.07
CA VAL A 508 38.64 -2.82 15.16
C VAL A 508 39.71 -3.33 16.13
N VAL A 509 40.90 -3.69 15.60
CA VAL A 509 42.01 -4.17 16.43
C VAL A 509 42.70 -3.04 17.19
N SER A 510 42.96 -1.90 16.52
CA SER A 510 43.70 -0.77 17.09
C SER A 510 42.90 0.00 18.14
N ALA A 511 41.58 0.15 17.95
CA ALA A 511 40.71 0.92 18.85
C ALA A 511 40.39 0.24 20.20
N GLY A 512 40.75 -1.05 20.38
CA GLY A 512 40.46 -1.82 21.60
C GLY A 512 38.98 -2.09 21.87
N SER A 513 38.09 -1.24 21.39
CA SER A 513 36.63 -1.41 21.38
C SER A 513 36.04 -0.78 20.13
N THR A 514 34.97 -1.37 19.61
CA THR A 514 34.21 -0.83 18.46
C THR A 514 32.73 -0.74 18.85
N SER A 515 32.04 0.25 18.31
CA SER A 515 30.58 0.35 18.43
C SER A 515 29.86 -0.55 17.42
N ALA A 516 30.53 -1.00 16.34
CA ALA A 516 29.95 -1.84 15.31
C ALA A 516 29.50 -3.20 15.89
N LYS A 517 28.27 -3.57 15.63
CA LYS A 517 27.65 -4.86 15.98
C LYS A 517 27.35 -5.70 14.75
N VAL A 518 27.16 -5.07 13.61
CA VAL A 518 26.84 -5.70 12.35
C VAL A 518 27.77 -5.19 11.27
N LEU A 519 28.37 -6.10 10.52
CA LEU A 519 29.19 -5.82 9.35
C LEU A 519 28.52 -6.43 8.11
N TYR A 520 28.17 -5.59 7.16
CA TYR A 520 27.74 -6.02 5.84
C TYR A 520 28.97 -6.17 4.95
N VAL A 521 29.10 -7.34 4.29
CA VAL A 521 30.28 -7.70 3.50
C VAL A 521 29.89 -7.95 2.07
N GLY A 522 30.62 -7.36 1.13
CA GLY A 522 30.41 -7.58 -0.30
C GLY A 522 30.45 -9.05 -0.67
N HIS A 523 29.69 -9.43 -1.73
CA HIS A 523 29.53 -10.83 -2.14
C HIS A 523 30.87 -11.52 -2.44
N ASP A 524 31.81 -10.79 -3.05
CA ASP A 524 33.11 -11.33 -3.48
C ASP A 524 34.22 -11.17 -2.43
N VAL A 525 33.92 -10.54 -1.29
CA VAL A 525 34.89 -10.33 -0.20
C VAL A 525 34.99 -11.59 0.66
N LEU A 526 36.17 -12.18 0.74
CA LEU A 526 36.41 -13.41 1.47
C LEU A 526 37.10 -13.15 2.81
N LEU A 527 36.41 -13.49 3.89
CA LEU A 527 36.95 -13.41 5.25
C LEU A 527 37.94 -14.56 5.50
N SER A 528 39.18 -14.22 5.92
CA SER A 528 40.13 -15.21 6.44
C SER A 528 39.70 -15.70 7.83
N SER A 529 40.10 -16.90 8.21
CA SER A 529 39.79 -17.46 9.55
C SER A 529 40.27 -16.58 10.70
N ARG A 530 41.33 -15.77 10.50
CA ARG A 530 41.81 -14.80 11.49
C ARG A 530 40.85 -13.62 11.63
N GLN A 531 40.35 -13.09 10.52
CA GLN A 531 39.39 -11.97 10.52
C GLN A 531 38.04 -12.41 11.13
N GLU A 532 37.56 -13.61 10.82
CA GLU A 532 36.37 -14.18 11.45
C GLU A 532 36.49 -14.29 12.98
N GLN A 533 37.65 -14.77 13.46
CA GLN A 533 37.95 -14.85 14.90
C GLN A 533 37.94 -13.48 15.58
N ILE A 534 38.53 -12.47 14.93
CA ILE A 534 38.52 -11.08 15.44
C ILE A 534 37.11 -10.54 15.56
N LEU A 535 36.29 -10.68 14.50
CA LEU A 535 34.92 -10.21 14.48
C LEU A 535 34.07 -10.91 15.55
N LYS A 536 34.20 -12.24 15.65
CA LYS A 536 33.50 -13.05 16.67
C LYS A 536 33.93 -12.66 18.10
N ALA A 537 35.21 -12.43 18.35
CA ALA A 537 35.70 -12.00 19.65
C ALA A 537 35.17 -10.61 20.07
N ARG A 538 34.75 -9.78 19.10
CA ARG A 538 34.15 -8.46 19.31
C ARG A 538 32.62 -8.46 19.26
N ASN A 539 31.99 -9.64 19.14
CA ASN A 539 30.55 -9.80 18.98
C ASN A 539 29.98 -9.02 17.77
N ILE A 540 30.73 -8.97 16.66
CA ILE A 540 30.28 -8.38 15.41
C ILE A 540 29.68 -9.51 14.55
N SER A 541 28.41 -9.39 14.21
CA SER A 541 27.76 -10.32 13.26
C SER A 541 28.08 -9.92 11.83
N VAL A 542 28.37 -10.89 10.98
CA VAL A 542 28.68 -10.69 9.57
C VAL A 542 27.47 -11.06 8.73
N ASN A 543 27.03 -10.14 7.88
CA ASN A 543 25.97 -10.34 6.90
C ASN A 543 26.56 -10.19 5.50
N VAL A 544 26.63 -11.28 4.74
CA VAL A 544 27.06 -11.22 3.34
C VAL A 544 25.95 -10.58 2.52
N ILE A 545 26.29 -9.57 1.73
CA ILE A 545 25.36 -8.88 0.84
C ILE A 545 24.94 -9.85 -0.26
N PRO A 546 23.64 -10.14 -0.42
CA PRO A 546 23.17 -11.14 -1.36
C PRO A 546 23.53 -10.81 -2.81
N ASP A 547 23.81 -11.83 -3.60
CA ASP A 547 24.17 -11.76 -5.01
C ASP A 547 23.12 -11.02 -5.89
N TYR A 548 21.84 -11.08 -5.51
CA TYR A 548 20.76 -10.41 -6.24
C TYR A 548 20.83 -8.87 -6.25
N TYR A 549 21.66 -8.26 -5.39
CA TYR A 549 21.91 -6.82 -5.46
C TYR A 549 22.76 -6.44 -6.67
N TYR A 550 23.64 -7.35 -7.08
CA TYR A 550 24.62 -7.17 -8.15
C TYR A 550 24.12 -7.64 -9.51
N ARG A 551 22.98 -8.34 -9.55
CA ARG A 551 22.40 -8.90 -10.79
C ARG A 551 21.13 -8.17 -11.17
N ASP A 552 20.90 -8.05 -12.46
CA ASP A 552 19.60 -7.64 -12.94
C ASP A 552 18.59 -8.78 -12.75
N LEU A 553 17.38 -8.48 -12.22
CA LEU A 553 16.31 -9.45 -12.06
C LEU A 553 15.57 -9.72 -13.39
N ALA A 554 16.09 -9.23 -14.49
CA ALA A 554 15.48 -9.31 -15.81
C ALA A 554 15.81 -10.61 -16.55
N LEU A 555 15.80 -11.75 -15.89
CA LEU A 555 15.81 -13.05 -16.57
C LEU A 555 14.85 -14.02 -15.92
#